data_f6d74eb4ab79b5bed64e06f70bc8bcf8
#
_entry.id   f6d74eb4ab79b5bed64e06f70bc8bcf8
#
_cell.length_a   1.000
_cell.length_b   1.000
_cell.length_c   1.000
_cell.angle_alpha   90.00
_cell.angle_beta   90.00
_cell.angle_gamma   90.00
#
_symmetry.space_group_name_H-M   'P 1'
#
loop_
_entity.id
_entity.type
_entity.pdbx_description
1 polymer ?
#
loop_
_entity_poly.entity_id
_entity_poly.type
_entity_poly.pdbx_seq_one_letter_code
_entity_poly.pdbx_strand_id
1 'polypeptide(L)'
;MAITASMVKELREMTGAGMMDCKKALTETDGNMEEAVVVLRKSGAAKVEKKASRIAAEGIARVAVDGNKAVVVEVNSETDFVAKNEVFQEFVQNIANKALTVDVDKAGDGEDVVSILDVKAELDESTLKIGEKLSVRRFEKVSGDSVASYIHGGGRIGVLVAADGDSSDAAKEALTNVAMQIAAMTPQYISRSDISKEEIDKLREITVDSAINDPASLPKPVLQGLIDKAVADKKWTDEDIAIYEEKKSNMNYLFNFLSKEAKDVLVQLGFEDKDAIVGNKIFAGLVEGRISKTVKEISLLDQTYVKAEDGKQTVAAYLASVNKNLVITKFVRFEVGEGLEKKNEDFAAEVAAQMNA
;
A
#
# COMPACT_ATOMS: atom_id res chain seq x y z
N MET A 1 -30.83 -2.80 -45.65
CA MET A 1 -31.30 -1.40 -45.42
C MET A 1 -30.09 -0.47 -45.36
N ALA A 2 -30.16 0.75 -45.87
CA ALA A 2 -29.01 1.67 -45.74
C ALA A 2 -28.87 2.12 -44.30
N ILE A 3 -27.70 1.90 -43.71
CA ILE A 3 -27.38 2.32 -42.30
C ILE A 3 -27.20 3.83 -42.28
N THR A 4 -28.06 4.51 -41.55
CA THR A 4 -28.05 5.98 -41.43
C THR A 4 -27.20 6.43 -40.20
N ALA A 5 -26.68 7.66 -40.27
CA ALA A 5 -25.98 8.25 -39.15
C ALA A 5 -26.85 8.38 -37.88
N SER A 6 -28.17 8.56 -38.06
CA SER A 6 -29.15 8.60 -36.97
C SER A 6 -29.26 7.26 -36.27
N MET A 7 -29.35 6.14 -37.00
CA MET A 7 -29.36 4.79 -36.39
C MET A 7 -28.09 4.50 -35.61
N VAL A 8 -26.94 4.88 -36.14
CA VAL A 8 -25.64 4.72 -35.42
C VAL A 8 -25.60 5.54 -34.14
N LYS A 9 -26.13 6.78 -34.19
CA LYS A 9 -26.20 7.65 -33.01
C LYS A 9 -27.12 7.06 -31.94
N GLU A 10 -28.32 6.64 -32.35
CA GLU A 10 -29.33 6.01 -31.47
C GLU A 10 -28.77 4.76 -30.78
N LEU A 11 -28.18 3.84 -31.56
CA LEU A 11 -27.56 2.64 -31.00
C LEU A 11 -26.42 2.96 -30.03
N ARG A 12 -25.64 4.00 -30.33
CA ARG A 12 -24.58 4.49 -29.40
C ARG A 12 -25.16 5.08 -28.12
N GLU A 13 -26.21 5.85 -28.18
CA GLU A 13 -26.90 6.40 -27.00
C GLU A 13 -27.51 5.29 -26.14
N MET A 14 -28.05 4.23 -26.75
CA MET A 14 -28.61 3.05 -26.07
C MET A 14 -27.54 2.17 -25.42
N THR A 15 -26.36 2.03 -26.04
CA THR A 15 -25.36 0.99 -25.64
C THR A 15 -24.06 1.54 -25.08
N GLY A 16 -23.79 2.84 -25.26
CA GLY A 16 -22.50 3.44 -24.92
C GLY A 16 -21.32 2.96 -25.79
N ALA A 17 -21.54 2.10 -26.76
CA ALA A 17 -20.50 1.52 -27.61
C ALA A 17 -19.87 2.56 -28.57
N GLY A 18 -18.68 2.29 -29.07
CA GLY A 18 -17.99 3.12 -30.03
C GLY A 18 -18.77 3.28 -31.33
N MET A 19 -18.73 4.47 -31.95
CA MET A 19 -19.47 4.78 -33.19
C MET A 19 -19.20 3.77 -34.33
N MET A 20 -17.96 3.32 -34.47
CA MET A 20 -17.60 2.35 -35.51
C MET A 20 -18.09 0.95 -35.18
N ASP A 21 -18.14 0.56 -33.91
CA ASP A 21 -18.72 -0.72 -33.48
C ASP A 21 -20.22 -0.73 -33.69
N CYS A 22 -20.91 0.38 -33.37
CA CYS A 22 -22.36 0.51 -33.65
C CYS A 22 -22.66 0.41 -35.17
N LYS A 23 -21.86 1.11 -35.98
CA LYS A 23 -21.99 1.03 -37.43
C LYS A 23 -21.80 -0.40 -37.96
N LYS A 24 -20.74 -1.08 -37.45
CA LYS A 24 -20.44 -2.46 -37.82
C LYS A 24 -21.59 -3.42 -37.42
N ALA A 25 -22.06 -3.32 -36.18
CA ALA A 25 -23.16 -4.14 -35.68
C ALA A 25 -24.45 -3.93 -36.49
N LEU A 26 -24.83 -2.69 -36.80
CA LEU A 26 -25.97 -2.39 -37.64
C LEU A 26 -25.79 -2.92 -39.05
N THR A 27 -24.60 -2.89 -39.62
CA THR A 27 -24.33 -3.46 -40.94
C THR A 27 -24.48 -4.98 -40.94
N GLU A 28 -24.01 -5.67 -39.90
CA GLU A 28 -24.07 -7.10 -39.71
C GLU A 28 -25.53 -7.60 -39.54
N THR A 29 -26.40 -6.75 -38.98
CA THR A 29 -27.81 -7.07 -38.70
C THR A 29 -28.78 -6.38 -39.65
N ASP A 30 -28.31 -5.93 -40.80
CA ASP A 30 -29.13 -5.23 -41.82
C ASP A 30 -30.01 -4.10 -41.27
N GLY A 31 -29.51 -3.41 -40.24
CA GLY A 31 -30.19 -2.30 -39.56
C GLY A 31 -31.15 -2.69 -38.46
N ASN A 32 -31.21 -3.97 -38.07
CA ASN A 32 -32.02 -4.41 -36.93
C ASN A 32 -31.33 -3.93 -35.60
N MET A 33 -31.98 -3.00 -34.92
CA MET A 33 -31.47 -2.39 -33.69
C MET A 33 -31.34 -3.39 -32.53
N GLU A 34 -32.33 -4.25 -32.35
CA GLU A 34 -32.35 -5.24 -31.26
C GLU A 34 -31.23 -6.29 -31.45
N GLU A 35 -31.10 -6.82 -32.67
CA GLU A 35 -30.00 -7.75 -32.99
C GLU A 35 -28.63 -7.06 -32.91
N ALA A 36 -28.52 -5.80 -33.33
CA ALA A 36 -27.27 -5.01 -33.21
C ALA A 36 -26.85 -4.85 -31.76
N VAL A 37 -27.78 -4.63 -30.81
CA VAL A 37 -27.49 -4.63 -29.36
C VAL A 37 -26.91 -5.98 -28.91
N VAL A 38 -27.49 -7.11 -29.38
CA VAL A 38 -26.98 -8.44 -29.04
C VAL A 38 -25.57 -8.69 -29.60
N VAL A 39 -25.32 -8.28 -30.85
CA VAL A 39 -23.99 -8.34 -31.47
C VAL A 39 -22.99 -7.52 -30.70
N LEU A 40 -23.32 -6.27 -30.29
CA LEU A 40 -22.47 -5.42 -29.49
C LEU A 40 -22.16 -6.01 -28.10
N ARG A 41 -23.14 -6.61 -27.44
CA ARG A 41 -22.93 -7.29 -26.15
C ARG A 41 -21.94 -8.45 -26.28
N LYS A 42 -22.11 -9.32 -27.29
CA LYS A 42 -21.21 -10.45 -27.54
C LYS A 42 -19.77 -9.99 -27.87
N SER A 43 -19.63 -8.99 -28.74
CA SER A 43 -18.32 -8.45 -29.11
C SER A 43 -17.69 -7.69 -27.94
N GLY A 44 -18.52 -7.05 -27.11
CA GLY A 44 -18.08 -6.37 -25.88
C GLY A 44 -17.48 -7.37 -24.89
N ALA A 45 -18.18 -8.47 -24.59
CA ALA A 45 -17.68 -9.52 -23.70
C ALA A 45 -16.33 -10.07 -24.17
N ALA A 46 -16.14 -10.33 -25.46
CA ALA A 46 -14.87 -10.77 -26.02
C ALA A 46 -13.75 -9.72 -25.91
N LYS A 47 -14.08 -8.41 -25.99
CA LYS A 47 -13.13 -7.32 -25.78
C LYS A 47 -12.70 -7.20 -24.32
N VAL A 48 -13.63 -7.36 -23.37
CA VAL A 48 -13.34 -7.38 -21.92
C VAL A 48 -12.43 -8.55 -21.58
N GLU A 49 -12.76 -9.76 -22.08
CA GLU A 49 -11.97 -10.95 -21.85
C GLU A 49 -10.51 -10.82 -22.34
N LYS A 50 -10.31 -10.24 -23.53
CA LYS A 50 -8.96 -9.94 -24.06
C LYS A 50 -8.14 -9.00 -23.17
N LYS A 51 -8.80 -8.16 -22.36
CA LYS A 51 -8.14 -7.23 -21.44
C LYS A 51 -7.87 -7.87 -20.07
N ALA A 52 -8.54 -8.99 -19.74
CA ALA A 52 -8.47 -9.60 -18.42
C ALA A 52 -7.04 -9.95 -17.95
N SER A 53 -6.14 -10.28 -18.89
CA SER A 53 -4.73 -10.61 -18.59
C SER A 53 -3.79 -9.42 -18.42
N ARG A 54 -4.27 -8.18 -18.67
CA ARG A 54 -3.41 -7.00 -18.58
C ARG A 54 -3.16 -6.63 -17.12
N ILE A 55 -2.02 -5.96 -16.85
CA ILE A 55 -1.70 -5.41 -15.52
C ILE A 55 -2.53 -4.13 -15.32
N ALA A 56 -3.24 -4.05 -14.20
CA ALA A 56 -4.00 -2.89 -13.75
C ALA A 56 -3.60 -2.62 -12.29
N ALA A 57 -2.58 -1.77 -12.10
CA ALA A 57 -2.01 -1.43 -10.80
C ALA A 57 -2.20 0.05 -10.43
N GLU A 58 -2.72 0.85 -11.36
CA GLU A 58 -3.18 2.23 -11.12
C GLU A 58 -4.67 2.22 -10.73
N GLY A 59 -5.30 3.37 -10.56
CA GLY A 59 -6.72 3.48 -10.20
C GLY A 59 -6.96 4.42 -9.03
N ILE A 60 -8.06 4.21 -8.28
CA ILE A 60 -8.39 5.02 -7.11
C ILE A 60 -8.98 4.18 -5.97
N ALA A 61 -8.73 4.68 -4.75
CA ALA A 61 -9.51 4.34 -3.57
C ALA A 61 -10.65 5.35 -3.39
N ARG A 62 -11.83 4.87 -3.00
CA ARG A 62 -13.00 5.69 -2.69
C ARG A 62 -13.65 5.24 -1.40
N VAL A 63 -14.36 6.15 -0.76
CA VAL A 63 -15.09 5.89 0.47
C VAL A 63 -16.56 6.19 0.31
N ALA A 64 -17.40 5.46 1.03
CA ALA A 64 -18.77 5.82 1.29
C ALA A 64 -19.03 5.73 2.80
N VAL A 65 -19.87 6.64 3.31
CA VAL A 65 -20.21 6.75 4.73
C VAL A 65 -21.72 6.86 4.87
N ASP A 66 -22.28 6.08 5.79
CA ASP A 66 -23.69 6.18 6.19
C ASP A 66 -23.79 6.07 7.71
N GLY A 67 -24.11 7.19 8.36
CA GLY A 67 -24.20 7.29 9.81
C GLY A 67 -22.90 6.91 10.50
N ASN A 68 -22.91 5.77 11.16
CA ASN A 68 -21.80 5.23 11.94
C ASN A 68 -21.08 4.05 11.25
N LYS A 69 -21.27 3.90 9.94
CA LYS A 69 -20.60 2.90 9.10
C LYS A 69 -19.88 3.58 7.94
N ALA A 70 -18.75 3.05 7.57
CA ALA A 70 -18.00 3.51 6.41
C ALA A 70 -17.36 2.32 5.68
N VAL A 71 -17.14 2.46 4.37
CA VAL A 71 -16.43 1.51 3.53
C VAL A 71 -15.36 2.23 2.73
N VAL A 72 -14.23 1.60 2.52
CA VAL A 72 -13.24 1.97 1.52
C VAL A 72 -13.18 0.88 0.47
N VAL A 73 -13.14 1.25 -0.80
CA VAL A 73 -12.97 0.35 -1.93
C VAL A 73 -11.73 0.74 -2.71
N GLU A 74 -11.09 -0.23 -3.35
CA GLU A 74 -10.04 -0.02 -4.35
C GLU A 74 -10.48 -0.59 -5.68
N VAL A 75 -10.47 0.27 -6.70
CA VAL A 75 -10.72 -0.13 -8.09
C VAL A 75 -9.53 0.27 -8.93
N ASN A 76 -8.94 -0.71 -9.62
CA ASN A 76 -7.74 -0.52 -10.41
C ASN A 76 -8.05 -0.30 -11.89
N SER A 77 -7.13 0.41 -12.57
CA SER A 77 -7.06 0.67 -14.01
C SER A 77 -5.64 0.42 -14.53
N GLU A 78 -5.46 0.44 -15.85
CA GLU A 78 -4.14 0.25 -16.45
C GLU A 78 -3.25 1.51 -16.30
N THR A 79 -3.86 2.73 -16.35
CA THR A 79 -3.14 4.00 -16.31
C THR A 79 -3.69 4.96 -15.25
N ASP A 80 -2.84 5.90 -14.82
CA ASP A 80 -3.21 6.99 -13.89
C ASP A 80 -4.11 8.06 -14.54
N PHE A 81 -4.15 8.13 -15.89
CA PHE A 81 -5.07 9.02 -16.61
C PHE A 81 -6.51 8.65 -16.34
N VAL A 82 -6.83 7.35 -16.29
CA VAL A 82 -8.17 6.85 -15.98
C VAL A 82 -8.60 7.24 -14.57
N ALA A 83 -7.68 7.29 -13.61
CA ALA A 83 -7.97 7.74 -12.24
C ALA A 83 -8.58 9.16 -12.17
N LYS A 84 -8.28 10.01 -13.16
CA LYS A 84 -8.80 11.39 -13.27
C LYS A 84 -10.07 11.50 -14.13
N ASN A 85 -10.50 10.40 -14.77
CA ASN A 85 -11.68 10.38 -15.64
C ASN A 85 -12.97 10.39 -14.79
N GLU A 86 -13.88 11.32 -15.07
CA GLU A 86 -15.13 11.49 -14.33
C GLU A 86 -16.02 10.23 -14.38
N VAL A 87 -16.11 9.57 -15.52
CA VAL A 87 -16.90 8.34 -15.69
C VAL A 87 -16.34 7.21 -14.81
N PHE A 88 -15.01 7.11 -14.71
CA PHE A 88 -14.36 6.15 -13.82
C PHE A 88 -14.60 6.49 -12.35
N GLN A 89 -14.47 7.75 -11.98
CA GLN A 89 -14.70 8.21 -10.59
C GLN A 89 -16.14 7.96 -10.14
N GLU A 90 -17.12 8.21 -11.02
CA GLU A 90 -18.53 7.92 -10.77
C GLU A 90 -18.79 6.42 -10.62
N PHE A 91 -18.22 5.60 -11.52
CA PHE A 91 -18.28 4.15 -11.40
C PHE A 91 -17.73 3.67 -10.05
N VAL A 92 -16.53 4.13 -9.64
CA VAL A 92 -15.92 3.72 -8.36
C VAL A 92 -16.75 4.20 -7.16
N GLN A 93 -17.37 5.39 -7.22
CA GLN A 93 -18.27 5.84 -6.17
C GLN A 93 -19.52 4.96 -6.06
N ASN A 94 -20.08 4.51 -7.18
CA ASN A 94 -21.21 3.57 -7.19
C ASN A 94 -20.82 2.21 -6.58
N ILE A 95 -19.60 1.72 -6.87
CA ILE A 95 -19.05 0.53 -6.22
C ILE A 95 -18.93 0.72 -4.71
N ALA A 96 -18.43 1.87 -4.23
CA ALA A 96 -18.33 2.16 -2.80
C ALA A 96 -19.72 2.20 -2.13
N ASN A 97 -20.69 2.85 -2.74
CA ASN A 97 -22.05 2.89 -2.24
C ASN A 97 -22.68 1.48 -2.14
N LYS A 98 -22.44 0.65 -3.16
CA LYS A 98 -22.92 -0.74 -3.18
C LYS A 98 -22.23 -1.59 -2.12
N ALA A 99 -20.90 -1.47 -1.98
CA ALA A 99 -20.11 -2.15 -0.96
C ALA A 99 -20.58 -1.82 0.46
N LEU A 100 -21.08 -0.59 0.71
CA LEU A 100 -21.60 -0.21 2.02
C LEU A 100 -22.87 -1.01 2.39
N THR A 101 -23.68 -1.45 1.41
CA THR A 101 -24.99 -2.07 1.64
C THR A 101 -24.95 -3.60 1.74
N VAL A 102 -23.93 -4.29 1.20
CA VAL A 102 -23.83 -5.76 1.27
C VAL A 102 -23.56 -6.24 2.69
N ASP A 103 -23.95 -7.47 3.01
CA ASP A 103 -23.73 -8.10 4.32
C ASP A 103 -22.38 -8.83 4.39
N VAL A 104 -21.32 -8.14 3.94
CA VAL A 104 -19.92 -8.61 3.99
C VAL A 104 -19.06 -7.42 4.39
N ASP A 105 -18.23 -7.57 5.41
CA ASP A 105 -17.42 -6.46 5.94
C ASP A 105 -16.10 -6.28 5.21
N LYS A 106 -15.59 -7.34 4.57
CA LYS A 106 -14.33 -7.29 3.85
C LYS A 106 -14.32 -8.32 2.72
N ALA A 107 -13.79 -7.93 1.57
CA ALA A 107 -13.47 -8.86 0.48
C ALA A 107 -12.26 -8.34 -0.33
N GLY A 108 -11.48 -9.26 -0.88
CA GLY A 108 -10.27 -9.00 -1.67
C GLY A 108 -9.31 -10.20 -1.63
N ASP A 109 -8.10 -10.02 -2.15
CA ASP A 109 -6.98 -10.98 -2.06
C ASP A 109 -7.34 -12.42 -2.55
N GLY A 110 -8.03 -12.50 -3.70
CA GLY A 110 -8.41 -13.78 -4.34
C GLY A 110 -9.89 -14.14 -4.22
N GLU A 111 -10.68 -13.37 -3.48
CA GLU A 111 -12.13 -13.50 -3.45
C GLU A 111 -12.77 -12.84 -4.69
N ASP A 112 -13.93 -13.33 -5.10
CA ASP A 112 -14.67 -12.72 -6.21
C ASP A 112 -15.48 -11.51 -5.74
N VAL A 113 -14.82 -10.39 -5.55
CA VAL A 113 -15.42 -9.12 -5.13
C VAL A 113 -16.53 -8.67 -6.09
N VAL A 114 -16.37 -8.95 -7.38
CA VAL A 114 -17.35 -8.60 -8.41
C VAL A 114 -18.68 -9.34 -8.21
N SER A 115 -18.62 -10.63 -7.89
CA SER A 115 -19.81 -11.42 -7.56
C SER A 115 -20.42 -11.05 -6.22
N ILE A 116 -19.58 -10.78 -5.19
CA ILE A 116 -20.06 -10.33 -3.86
C ILE A 116 -20.87 -9.04 -3.99
N LEU A 117 -20.41 -8.10 -4.81
CA LEU A 117 -21.07 -6.82 -5.02
C LEU A 117 -22.14 -6.84 -6.10
N ASP A 118 -22.23 -7.92 -6.89
CA ASP A 118 -23.10 -8.04 -8.07
C ASP A 118 -22.92 -6.85 -9.04
N VAL A 119 -21.67 -6.61 -9.48
CA VAL A 119 -21.29 -5.44 -10.29
C VAL A 119 -20.66 -5.82 -11.63
N LYS A 120 -20.84 -7.07 -12.06
CA LYS A 120 -20.22 -7.56 -13.31
C LYS A 120 -20.65 -6.76 -14.54
N ALA A 121 -21.94 -6.44 -14.62
CA ALA A 121 -22.49 -5.71 -15.77
C ALA A 121 -21.93 -4.27 -15.84
N GLU A 122 -21.90 -3.58 -14.71
CA GLU A 122 -21.38 -2.21 -14.60
C GLU A 122 -19.87 -2.15 -14.85
N LEU A 123 -19.13 -3.19 -14.40
CA LEU A 123 -17.69 -3.30 -14.64
C LEU A 123 -17.40 -3.50 -16.12
N ASP A 124 -18.12 -4.41 -16.79
CA ASP A 124 -17.95 -4.68 -18.22
C ASP A 124 -18.30 -3.44 -19.06
N GLU A 125 -19.40 -2.75 -18.74
CA GLU A 125 -19.79 -1.51 -19.41
C GLU A 125 -18.73 -0.41 -19.24
N SER A 126 -18.24 -0.20 -18.01
CA SER A 126 -17.21 0.78 -17.73
C SER A 126 -15.89 0.44 -18.41
N THR A 127 -15.50 -0.84 -18.44
CA THR A 127 -14.32 -1.33 -19.16
C THR A 127 -14.41 -1.08 -20.67
N LEU A 128 -15.59 -1.18 -21.26
CA LEU A 128 -15.81 -0.88 -22.67
C LEU A 128 -15.80 0.62 -22.97
N LYS A 129 -16.43 1.42 -22.12
CA LYS A 129 -16.48 2.89 -22.26
C LYS A 129 -15.11 3.51 -22.13
N ILE A 130 -14.34 3.11 -21.11
CA ILE A 130 -13.02 3.66 -20.79
C ILE A 130 -11.97 3.09 -21.73
N GLY A 131 -12.11 1.83 -22.15
CA GLY A 131 -11.16 1.19 -23.06
C GLY A 131 -9.96 0.54 -22.41
N GLU A 132 -9.85 0.57 -21.08
CA GLU A 132 -8.81 -0.10 -20.28
C GLU A 132 -9.37 -1.25 -19.46
N LYS A 133 -8.51 -2.16 -18.99
CA LYS A 133 -8.88 -3.12 -17.95
C LYS A 133 -9.21 -2.37 -16.67
N LEU A 134 -10.40 -2.69 -16.13
CA LEU A 134 -10.78 -2.27 -14.78
C LEU A 134 -10.88 -3.48 -13.88
N SER A 135 -10.58 -3.33 -12.60
CA SER A 135 -10.66 -4.39 -11.61
C SER A 135 -11.20 -3.85 -10.28
N VAL A 136 -12.35 -4.35 -9.82
CA VAL A 136 -12.84 -4.11 -8.46
C VAL A 136 -12.06 -5.05 -7.54
N ARG A 137 -11.02 -4.54 -6.89
CA ARG A 137 -10.01 -5.35 -6.23
C ARG A 137 -10.41 -5.78 -4.83
N ARG A 138 -10.73 -4.79 -4.00
CA ARG A 138 -10.99 -5.03 -2.57
C ARG A 138 -11.88 -3.95 -1.96
N PHE A 139 -12.53 -4.28 -0.88
CA PHE A 139 -13.20 -3.33 0.01
C PHE A 139 -13.09 -3.79 1.45
N GLU A 140 -13.21 -2.84 2.38
CA GLU A 140 -13.31 -3.12 3.81
C GLU A 140 -14.14 -2.06 4.53
N LYS A 141 -14.97 -2.50 5.49
CA LYS A 141 -15.86 -1.67 6.28
C LYS A 141 -15.32 -1.45 7.67
N VAL A 142 -15.74 -0.34 8.23
CA VAL A 142 -15.60 -0.03 9.65
C VAL A 142 -16.93 0.47 10.20
N SER A 143 -17.18 0.24 11.50
CA SER A 143 -18.32 0.77 12.24
C SER A 143 -17.94 1.06 13.69
N GLY A 144 -18.58 2.01 14.34
CA GLY A 144 -18.35 2.40 15.73
C GLY A 144 -19.30 3.52 16.13
N ASP A 145 -19.16 4.07 17.34
CA ASP A 145 -19.94 5.24 17.75
C ASP A 145 -19.63 6.46 16.86
N SER A 146 -18.38 6.55 16.38
CA SER A 146 -17.94 7.51 15.37
C SER A 146 -17.09 6.85 14.31
N VAL A 147 -17.25 7.31 13.06
CA VAL A 147 -16.38 6.96 11.94
C VAL A 147 -15.89 8.20 11.23
N ALA A 148 -14.69 8.16 10.71
CA ALA A 148 -14.13 9.19 9.85
C ALA A 148 -13.39 8.56 8.66
N SER A 149 -13.27 9.34 7.60
CA SER A 149 -12.57 8.94 6.39
C SER A 149 -11.64 10.03 5.89
N TYR A 150 -10.58 9.64 5.18
CA TYR A 150 -9.69 10.57 4.52
C TYR A 150 -9.22 9.99 3.19
N ILE A 151 -9.28 10.80 2.16
CA ILE A 151 -8.76 10.47 0.83
C ILE A 151 -7.57 11.37 0.54
N HIS A 152 -6.42 10.77 0.25
CA HIS A 152 -5.19 11.48 -0.08
C HIS A 152 -4.82 11.31 -1.56
N GLY A 153 -4.20 12.36 -2.13
CA GLY A 153 -3.62 12.30 -3.48
C GLY A 153 -4.65 11.98 -4.57
N GLY A 154 -5.88 12.52 -4.48
CA GLY A 154 -6.92 12.30 -5.49
C GLY A 154 -7.47 10.88 -5.55
N GLY A 155 -7.31 10.11 -4.49
CA GLY A 155 -7.73 8.70 -4.41
C GLY A 155 -6.58 7.70 -4.40
N ARG A 156 -5.33 8.17 -4.32
CA ARG A 156 -4.17 7.27 -4.22
C ARG A 156 -4.16 6.50 -2.90
N ILE A 157 -4.59 7.15 -1.81
CA ILE A 157 -4.72 6.50 -0.50
C ILE A 157 -6.12 6.78 0.05
N GLY A 158 -6.81 5.74 0.50
CA GLY A 158 -8.06 5.82 1.23
C GLY A 158 -7.90 5.29 2.66
N VAL A 159 -8.38 6.05 3.64
CA VAL A 159 -8.29 5.69 5.05
C VAL A 159 -9.65 5.79 5.71
N LEU A 160 -9.98 4.80 6.53
CA LEU A 160 -11.11 4.81 7.44
C LEU A 160 -10.63 4.65 8.87
N VAL A 161 -11.30 5.30 9.81
CA VAL A 161 -11.10 5.14 11.25
C VAL A 161 -12.45 5.01 11.93
N ALA A 162 -12.59 4.03 12.80
CA ALA A 162 -13.73 3.87 13.70
C ALA A 162 -13.27 3.97 15.14
N ALA A 163 -14.12 4.54 15.98
CA ALA A 163 -13.90 4.66 17.42
C ALA A 163 -15.22 4.55 18.18
N ASP A 164 -15.12 4.13 19.44
CA ASP A 164 -16.20 4.09 20.39
C ASP A 164 -15.98 5.12 21.52
N GLY A 165 -17.04 5.41 22.26
CA GLY A 165 -17.04 6.25 23.47
C GLY A 165 -17.36 7.73 23.24
N ASP A 166 -17.47 8.19 21.99
CA ASP A 166 -17.89 9.56 21.67
C ASP A 166 -18.40 9.66 20.22
N SER A 167 -19.56 10.25 20.02
CA SER A 167 -20.17 10.50 18.70
C SER A 167 -20.25 11.98 18.33
N SER A 168 -19.60 12.85 19.09
CA SER A 168 -19.61 14.30 18.87
C SER A 168 -18.87 14.71 17.58
N ASP A 169 -19.16 15.90 17.10
CA ASP A 169 -18.44 16.47 15.94
C ASP A 169 -16.97 16.67 16.24
N ALA A 170 -16.59 16.98 17.50
CA ALA A 170 -15.20 17.06 17.93
C ALA A 170 -14.48 15.71 17.82
N ALA A 171 -15.16 14.61 18.18
CA ALA A 171 -14.62 13.27 17.99
C ALA A 171 -14.42 12.94 16.50
N LYS A 172 -15.38 13.25 15.64
CA LYS A 172 -15.27 13.03 14.18
C LYS A 172 -14.15 13.85 13.56
N GLU A 173 -13.96 15.09 13.99
CA GLU A 173 -12.83 15.92 13.55
C GLU A 173 -11.49 15.31 14.01
N ALA A 174 -11.41 14.87 15.26
CA ALA A 174 -10.21 14.21 15.77
C ALA A 174 -9.89 12.93 14.99
N LEU A 175 -10.87 12.08 14.69
CA LEU A 175 -10.69 10.88 13.87
C LEU A 175 -10.28 11.21 12.43
N THR A 176 -10.78 12.31 11.86
CA THR A 176 -10.33 12.78 10.54
C THR A 176 -8.86 13.17 10.57
N ASN A 177 -8.40 13.85 11.62
CA ASN A 177 -6.98 14.16 11.81
C ASN A 177 -6.14 12.89 12.00
N VAL A 178 -6.66 11.89 12.70
CA VAL A 178 -6.00 10.58 12.84
C VAL A 178 -5.99 9.82 11.51
N ALA A 179 -7.03 9.93 10.68
CA ALA A 179 -7.02 9.34 9.34
C ALA A 179 -5.91 9.96 8.45
N MET A 180 -5.65 11.26 8.57
CA MET A 180 -4.52 11.93 7.91
C MET A 180 -3.17 11.40 8.44
N GLN A 181 -3.05 11.19 9.77
CA GLN A 181 -1.87 10.56 10.39
C GLN A 181 -1.61 9.18 9.81
N ILE A 182 -2.64 8.33 9.71
CA ILE A 182 -2.55 6.97 9.18
C ILE A 182 -2.12 6.99 7.71
N ALA A 183 -2.67 7.90 6.92
CA ALA A 183 -2.27 8.06 5.52
C ALA A 183 -0.77 8.39 5.37
N ALA A 184 -0.25 9.27 6.24
CA ALA A 184 1.13 9.75 6.19
C ALA A 184 2.15 8.78 6.81
N MET A 185 1.80 8.18 7.96
CA MET A 185 2.76 7.43 8.79
C MET A 185 2.62 5.92 8.71
N THR A 186 1.63 5.40 8.01
CA THR A 186 1.42 3.97 7.68
C THR A 186 1.56 3.04 8.90
N PRO A 187 0.86 3.27 10.03
CA PRO A 187 0.89 2.35 11.15
C PRO A 187 0.32 0.99 10.76
N GLN A 188 0.79 -0.06 11.41
CA GLN A 188 0.31 -1.43 11.19
C GLN A 188 -0.66 -1.88 12.31
N TYR A 189 -0.53 -1.29 13.50
CA TYR A 189 -1.30 -1.63 14.70
C TYR A 189 -1.91 -0.36 15.30
N ILE A 190 -3.04 -0.51 16.00
CA ILE A 190 -3.61 0.60 16.77
C ILE A 190 -2.68 0.95 17.94
N SER A 191 -2.25 -0.07 18.69
CA SER A 191 -1.37 0.08 19.84
C SER A 191 -0.28 -0.99 19.89
N ARG A 192 0.75 -0.78 20.69
CA ARG A 192 1.80 -1.78 20.92
C ARG A 192 1.30 -3.07 21.55
N SER A 193 0.17 -3.02 22.28
CA SER A 193 -0.44 -4.20 22.88
C SER A 193 -1.08 -5.14 21.86
N ASP A 194 -1.30 -4.67 20.64
CA ASP A 194 -1.89 -5.45 19.55
C ASP A 194 -0.84 -6.28 18.79
N ILE A 195 0.45 -6.02 19.08
CA ILE A 195 1.56 -6.75 18.49
C ILE A 195 1.76 -8.05 19.25
N SER A 196 1.65 -9.18 18.57
CA SER A 196 1.82 -10.49 19.18
C SER A 196 3.26 -10.71 19.67
N LYS A 197 3.43 -11.63 20.62
CA LYS A 197 4.77 -12.00 21.10
C LYS A 197 5.61 -12.59 19.95
N GLU A 198 5.01 -13.39 19.10
CA GLU A 198 5.65 -14.03 17.96
C GLU A 198 6.19 -12.97 16.95
N GLU A 199 5.45 -11.88 16.73
CA GLU A 199 5.89 -10.78 15.90
C GLU A 199 7.03 -9.99 16.53
N ILE A 200 6.99 -9.74 17.84
CA ILE A 200 8.10 -9.11 18.56
C ILE A 200 9.35 -10.00 18.52
N ASP A 201 9.21 -11.31 18.71
CA ASP A 201 10.34 -12.24 18.65
C ASP A 201 10.95 -12.29 17.24
N LYS A 202 10.12 -12.29 16.19
CA LYS A 202 10.57 -12.17 14.78
C LYS A 202 11.26 -10.84 14.49
N LEU A 203 10.71 -9.75 15.00
CA LEU A 203 11.34 -8.42 14.87
C LEU A 203 12.69 -8.38 15.56
N ARG A 204 12.82 -9.07 16.72
CA ARG A 204 14.09 -9.22 17.44
C ARG A 204 15.12 -9.97 16.60
N GLU A 205 14.75 -11.10 16.04
CA GLU A 205 15.63 -11.89 15.16
C GLU A 205 16.14 -11.06 13.97
N ILE A 206 15.22 -10.40 13.27
CA ILE A 206 15.57 -9.52 12.13
C ILE A 206 16.47 -8.38 12.58
N THR A 207 16.23 -7.79 13.76
CA THR A 207 17.03 -6.67 14.29
C THR A 207 18.43 -7.13 14.65
N VAL A 208 18.58 -8.32 15.25
CA VAL A 208 19.87 -8.95 15.57
C VAL A 208 20.66 -9.19 14.29
N ASP A 209 20.06 -9.84 13.31
CA ASP A 209 20.73 -10.19 12.04
C ASP A 209 21.12 -8.93 11.25
N SER A 210 20.26 -7.93 11.22
CA SER A 210 20.56 -6.63 10.62
C SER A 210 21.74 -5.93 11.31
N ALA A 211 21.83 -6.01 12.65
CA ALA A 211 22.92 -5.40 13.38
C ALA A 211 24.26 -6.12 13.13
N ILE A 212 24.25 -7.44 13.02
CA ILE A 212 25.46 -8.24 12.69
C ILE A 212 25.90 -8.01 11.25
N ASN A 213 24.95 -7.88 10.31
CA ASN A 213 25.25 -7.56 8.91
C ASN A 213 25.82 -6.15 8.70
N ASP A 214 25.67 -5.26 9.68
CA ASP A 214 26.27 -3.93 9.67
C ASP A 214 27.22 -3.74 10.87
N PRO A 215 28.47 -4.28 10.81
CA PRO A 215 29.42 -4.20 11.92
C PRO A 215 29.74 -2.78 12.37
N ALA A 216 29.60 -1.77 11.49
CA ALA A 216 29.79 -0.37 11.84
C ALA A 216 28.78 0.12 12.89
N SER A 217 27.61 -0.50 12.95
CA SER A 217 26.52 -0.18 13.89
C SER A 217 26.62 -0.92 15.23
N LEU A 218 27.55 -1.86 15.36
CA LEU A 218 27.74 -2.62 16.58
C LEU A 218 28.29 -1.75 17.73
N PRO A 219 27.94 -2.07 18.98
CA PRO A 219 28.58 -1.44 20.15
C PRO A 219 30.09 -1.64 20.11
N LYS A 220 30.85 -0.59 20.45
CA LYS A 220 32.32 -0.61 20.39
C LYS A 220 32.97 -1.84 21.03
N PRO A 221 32.56 -2.33 22.22
CA PRO A 221 33.18 -3.52 22.81
C PRO A 221 32.94 -4.81 22.01
N VAL A 222 31.76 -4.93 21.37
CA VAL A 222 31.43 -6.09 20.52
C VAL A 222 32.25 -6.03 19.22
N LEU A 223 32.26 -4.87 18.57
CA LEU A 223 33.06 -4.64 17.37
C LEU A 223 34.54 -4.90 17.62
N GLN A 224 35.08 -4.39 18.76
CA GLN A 224 36.48 -4.60 19.14
C GLN A 224 36.80 -6.10 19.26
N GLY A 225 35.93 -6.87 19.93
CA GLY A 225 36.12 -8.32 20.04
C GLY A 225 36.16 -9.04 18.70
N LEU A 226 35.33 -8.63 17.73
CA LEU A 226 35.35 -9.19 16.38
C LEU A 226 36.64 -8.82 15.62
N ILE A 227 37.12 -7.58 15.76
CA ILE A 227 38.38 -7.14 15.16
C ILE A 227 39.57 -7.91 15.77
N ASP A 228 39.63 -8.01 17.10
CA ASP A 228 40.70 -8.75 17.78
C ASP A 228 40.75 -10.22 17.32
N LYS A 229 39.57 -10.84 17.13
CA LYS A 229 39.46 -12.20 16.58
C LYS A 229 39.90 -12.27 15.12
N ALA A 230 39.50 -11.32 14.27
CA ALA A 230 39.91 -11.27 12.87
C ALA A 230 41.45 -11.16 12.72
N VAL A 231 42.08 -10.36 13.57
CA VAL A 231 43.55 -10.20 13.61
C VAL A 231 44.22 -11.43 14.17
N ALA A 232 43.77 -12.00 15.28
CA ALA A 232 44.33 -13.19 15.90
C ALA A 232 44.27 -14.42 14.99
N ASP A 233 43.16 -14.60 14.30
CA ASP A 233 42.90 -15.70 13.36
C ASP A 233 43.55 -15.48 11.98
N LYS A 234 44.26 -14.34 11.81
CA LYS A 234 44.91 -13.94 10.54
C LYS A 234 43.94 -13.92 9.34
N LYS A 235 42.70 -13.50 9.63
CA LYS A 235 41.66 -13.34 8.59
C LYS A 235 41.71 -11.99 7.89
N TRP A 236 42.43 -10.99 8.48
CA TRP A 236 42.69 -9.68 7.88
C TRP A 236 44.08 -9.62 7.24
N THR A 237 44.23 -8.79 6.22
CA THR A 237 45.51 -8.49 5.59
C THR A 237 46.35 -7.54 6.46
N ASP A 238 47.66 -7.53 6.22
CA ASP A 238 48.56 -6.59 6.91
C ASP A 238 48.15 -5.11 6.65
N GLU A 239 47.62 -4.82 5.45
CA GLU A 239 47.10 -3.50 5.08
C GLU A 239 45.88 -3.10 5.90
N ASP A 240 44.89 -4.00 6.02
CA ASP A 240 43.68 -3.73 6.84
C ASP A 240 44.03 -3.59 8.32
N ILE A 241 45.02 -4.36 8.82
CA ILE A 241 45.52 -4.23 10.19
C ILE A 241 46.19 -2.86 10.37
N ALA A 242 47.01 -2.40 9.42
CA ALA A 242 47.65 -1.09 9.47
C ALA A 242 46.62 0.04 9.47
N ILE A 243 45.58 -0.07 8.63
CA ILE A 243 44.45 0.88 8.61
C ILE A 243 43.73 0.90 9.96
N TYR A 244 43.48 -0.25 10.56
CA TYR A 244 42.86 -0.33 11.88
C TYR A 244 43.71 0.35 12.93
N GLU A 245 45.03 0.06 13.01
CA GLU A 245 45.94 0.65 13.95
C GLU A 245 46.02 2.19 13.86
N GLU A 246 45.95 2.74 12.64
CA GLU A 246 45.89 4.18 12.39
C GLU A 246 44.55 4.79 12.80
N LYS A 247 43.42 4.12 12.56
CA LYS A 247 42.07 4.67 12.72
C LYS A 247 41.35 4.24 14.01
N LYS A 248 41.93 3.38 14.85
CA LYS A 248 41.29 2.82 16.05
C LYS A 248 40.86 3.88 17.08
N SER A 249 41.43 5.05 17.04
CA SER A 249 41.00 6.20 17.88
C SER A 249 39.64 6.76 17.44
N ASN A 250 39.23 6.56 16.16
CA ASN A 250 37.97 7.00 15.61
C ASN A 250 37.30 5.91 14.79
N MET A 251 36.74 4.90 15.49
CA MET A 251 36.09 3.74 14.92
C MET A 251 34.96 4.05 13.91
N ASN A 252 34.32 5.22 14.03
CA ASN A 252 33.25 5.62 13.11
C ASN A 252 33.76 5.84 11.67
N TYR A 253 35.05 6.19 11.50
CA TYR A 253 35.67 6.38 10.20
C TYR A 253 36.39 5.13 9.68
N LEU A 254 36.65 4.14 10.53
CA LEU A 254 37.38 2.92 10.18
C LEU A 254 36.79 2.22 8.94
N PHE A 255 35.46 2.08 8.92
CA PHE A 255 34.75 1.38 7.84
C PHE A 255 34.85 2.06 6.46
N ASN A 256 35.23 3.35 6.40
CA ASN A 256 35.45 4.05 5.13
C ASN A 256 36.74 3.61 4.44
N PHE A 257 37.68 3.02 5.18
CA PHE A 257 39.02 2.70 4.72
C PHE A 257 39.26 1.19 4.63
N LEU A 258 38.58 0.37 5.45
CA LEU A 258 38.70 -1.09 5.40
C LEU A 258 38.29 -1.64 4.02
N SER A 259 39.00 -2.67 3.57
CA SER A 259 38.65 -3.43 2.40
C SER A 259 37.25 -4.07 2.53
N LYS A 260 36.65 -4.44 1.39
CA LYS A 260 35.37 -5.16 1.42
C LYS A 260 35.54 -6.51 2.12
N GLU A 261 36.62 -7.19 1.83
CA GLU A 261 36.98 -8.50 2.38
C GLU A 261 37.10 -8.44 3.91
N ALA A 262 37.73 -7.39 4.44
CA ALA A 262 37.86 -7.20 5.89
C ALA A 262 36.48 -6.98 6.56
N LYS A 263 35.57 -6.24 5.91
CA LYS A 263 34.19 -6.04 6.40
C LYS A 263 33.40 -7.36 6.35
N ASP A 264 33.51 -8.11 5.26
CA ASP A 264 32.83 -9.40 5.10
C ASP A 264 33.31 -10.41 6.17
N VAL A 265 34.58 -10.39 6.53
CA VAL A 265 35.15 -11.19 7.65
C VAL A 265 34.49 -10.84 8.97
N LEU A 266 34.28 -9.54 9.27
CA LEU A 266 33.60 -9.13 10.51
C LEU A 266 32.16 -9.61 10.57
N VAL A 267 31.43 -9.56 9.44
CA VAL A 267 30.07 -10.10 9.33
C VAL A 267 30.07 -11.61 9.58
N GLN A 268 30.98 -12.34 8.92
CA GLN A 268 31.10 -13.80 9.11
C GLN A 268 31.38 -14.17 10.58
N LEU A 269 32.37 -13.50 11.20
CA LEU A 269 32.69 -13.71 12.62
C LEU A 269 31.53 -13.33 13.54
N GLY A 270 30.77 -12.30 13.19
CA GLY A 270 29.56 -11.90 13.91
C GLY A 270 28.50 -12.97 13.93
N PHE A 271 28.29 -13.67 12.79
CA PHE A 271 27.36 -14.80 12.72
C PHE A 271 27.90 -16.07 13.41
N GLU A 272 29.22 -16.33 13.31
CA GLU A 272 29.87 -17.43 14.02
C GLU A 272 29.71 -17.26 15.56
N ASP A 273 29.78 -16.05 16.08
CA ASP A 273 29.70 -15.72 17.50
C ASP A 273 28.32 -15.17 17.93
N LYS A 274 27.27 -15.35 17.09
CA LYS A 274 25.93 -14.76 17.28
C LYS A 274 25.39 -14.96 18.70
N ASP A 275 25.46 -16.17 19.25
CA ASP A 275 24.96 -16.46 20.59
C ASP A 275 25.67 -15.68 21.70
N ALA A 276 26.99 -15.54 21.58
CA ALA A 276 27.79 -14.76 22.53
C ALA A 276 27.48 -13.26 22.40
N ILE A 277 27.29 -12.76 21.18
CA ILE A 277 26.92 -11.36 20.91
C ILE A 277 25.54 -11.06 21.46
N VAL A 278 24.54 -11.92 21.24
CA VAL A 278 23.17 -11.75 21.77
C VAL A 278 23.18 -11.77 23.31
N GLY A 279 24.03 -12.58 23.93
CA GLY A 279 24.23 -12.60 25.39
C GLY A 279 24.92 -11.35 25.96
N ASN A 280 25.52 -10.50 25.13
CA ASN A 280 26.17 -9.27 25.56
C ASN A 280 25.13 -8.21 25.95
N LYS A 281 25.19 -7.71 27.19
CA LYS A 281 24.22 -6.72 27.73
C LYS A 281 24.15 -5.42 26.94
N ILE A 282 25.28 -4.95 26.39
CA ILE A 282 25.33 -3.69 25.62
C ILE A 282 24.64 -3.89 24.26
N PHE A 283 24.91 -5.04 23.61
CA PHE A 283 24.27 -5.41 22.37
C PHE A 283 22.75 -5.64 22.55
N ALA A 284 22.36 -6.36 23.61
CA ALA A 284 20.95 -6.53 23.95
C ALA A 284 20.25 -5.17 24.15
N GLY A 285 20.88 -4.21 24.81
CA GLY A 285 20.35 -2.85 24.94
C GLY A 285 20.20 -2.12 23.61
N LEU A 286 21.12 -2.29 22.66
CA LEU A 286 21.02 -1.76 21.29
C LEU A 286 19.80 -2.36 20.57
N VAL A 287 19.64 -3.69 20.63
CA VAL A 287 18.53 -4.41 19.98
C VAL A 287 17.19 -3.95 20.57
N GLU A 288 17.04 -3.91 21.90
CA GLU A 288 15.82 -3.43 22.55
C GLU A 288 15.49 -1.97 22.19
N GLY A 289 16.49 -1.11 22.11
CA GLY A 289 16.34 0.27 21.68
C GLY A 289 15.80 0.39 20.25
N ARG A 290 16.32 -0.44 19.33
CA ARG A 290 15.84 -0.48 17.93
C ARG A 290 14.43 -1.03 17.84
N ILE A 291 14.13 -2.13 18.55
CA ILE A 291 12.77 -2.72 18.62
C ILE A 291 11.78 -1.68 19.16
N SER A 292 12.11 -1.02 20.28
CA SER A 292 11.25 0.01 20.87
C SER A 292 10.96 1.15 19.90
N LYS A 293 11.95 1.56 19.10
CA LYS A 293 11.77 2.58 18.04
C LYS A 293 10.83 2.08 16.95
N THR A 294 11.07 0.88 16.43
CA THR A 294 10.20 0.29 15.38
C THR A 294 8.76 0.10 15.89
N VAL A 295 8.57 -0.45 17.09
CA VAL A 295 7.25 -0.61 17.71
C VAL A 295 6.53 0.72 17.83
N LYS A 296 7.23 1.80 18.20
CA LYS A 296 6.67 3.15 18.25
C LYS A 296 6.24 3.65 16.86
N GLU A 297 7.01 3.34 15.82
CA GLU A 297 6.73 3.76 14.45
C GLU A 297 5.54 3.02 13.85
N ILE A 298 5.37 1.72 14.14
CA ILE A 298 4.28 0.90 13.59
C ILE A 298 2.99 0.93 14.42
N SER A 299 3.00 1.50 15.63
CA SER A 299 1.84 1.59 16.54
C SER A 299 1.24 2.99 16.49
N LEU A 300 0.03 3.14 15.94
CA LEU A 300 -0.66 4.41 15.73
C LEU A 300 -0.66 5.30 16.97
N LEU A 301 -1.10 4.76 18.12
CA LEU A 301 -1.25 5.52 19.36
C LEU A 301 0.08 6.01 19.94
N ASP A 302 1.19 5.33 19.63
CA ASP A 302 2.54 5.67 20.09
C ASP A 302 3.27 6.64 19.15
N GLN A 303 2.80 6.78 17.91
CA GLN A 303 3.39 7.72 16.94
C GLN A 303 3.29 9.15 17.46
N THR A 304 4.27 9.96 17.12
CA THR A 304 4.17 11.42 17.30
C THR A 304 3.11 11.94 16.33
N TYR A 305 2.15 12.72 16.86
CA TYR A 305 1.09 13.30 16.07
C TYR A 305 1.65 14.32 15.06
N VAL A 306 1.34 14.15 13.78
CA VAL A 306 1.93 14.98 12.70
C VAL A 306 1.61 16.47 12.81
N LYS A 307 0.51 16.83 13.50
CA LYS A 307 0.11 18.22 13.75
C LYS A 307 0.47 18.68 15.16
N ALA A 308 1.30 17.94 15.91
CA ALA A 308 1.72 18.33 17.25
C ALA A 308 2.56 19.62 17.21
N GLU A 309 2.11 20.67 17.87
CA GLU A 309 2.80 21.97 17.93
C GLU A 309 4.17 21.87 18.63
N ASP A 310 4.28 21.00 19.64
CA ASP A 310 5.50 20.75 20.39
C ASP A 310 6.42 19.67 19.76
N GLY A 311 5.96 19.05 18.67
CA GLY A 311 6.64 17.93 18.01
C GLY A 311 6.82 16.68 18.87
N LYS A 312 6.10 16.56 20.00
CA LYS A 312 6.25 15.46 20.98
C LYS A 312 4.94 14.78 21.34
N GLN A 313 3.81 15.49 21.24
CA GLN A 313 2.49 14.94 21.55
C GLN A 313 2.25 13.65 20.74
N THR A 314 1.89 12.57 21.41
CA THR A 314 1.52 11.33 20.74
C THR A 314 0.06 11.38 20.24
N VAL A 315 -0.30 10.50 19.31
CA VAL A 315 -1.69 10.33 18.87
C VAL A 315 -2.59 9.98 20.04
N ALA A 316 -2.16 9.11 20.97
CA ALA A 316 -2.89 8.81 22.20
C ALA A 316 -3.15 10.04 23.05
N ALA A 317 -2.14 10.90 23.26
CA ALA A 317 -2.27 12.15 24.03
C ALA A 317 -3.17 13.15 23.32
N TYR A 318 -3.13 13.22 21.99
CA TYR A 318 -4.04 14.06 21.19
C TYR A 318 -5.49 13.62 21.38
N LEU A 319 -5.81 12.33 21.19
CA LEU A 319 -7.15 11.80 21.38
C LEU A 319 -7.67 12.04 22.80
N ALA A 320 -6.85 11.77 23.81
CA ALA A 320 -7.20 12.02 25.22
C ALA A 320 -7.45 13.50 25.54
N SER A 321 -6.84 14.43 24.80
CA SER A 321 -7.11 15.86 24.94
C SER A 321 -8.48 16.28 24.39
N VAL A 322 -9.03 15.51 23.42
CA VAL A 322 -10.38 15.72 22.88
C VAL A 322 -11.40 15.05 23.81
N ASN A 323 -11.28 13.75 24.01
CA ASN A 323 -12.10 12.99 24.97
C ASN A 323 -11.35 11.74 25.42
N LYS A 324 -11.23 11.57 26.75
CA LYS A 324 -10.54 10.40 27.35
C LYS A 324 -11.23 9.06 27.09
N ASN A 325 -12.51 9.09 26.75
CA ASN A 325 -13.30 7.89 26.44
C ASN A 325 -13.27 7.53 24.96
N LEU A 326 -12.71 8.38 24.09
CA LEU A 326 -12.61 8.13 22.66
C LEU A 326 -11.52 7.07 22.39
N VAL A 327 -11.95 5.87 22.00
CA VAL A 327 -11.06 4.71 21.78
C VAL A 327 -11.18 4.27 20.33
N ILE A 328 -10.05 4.28 19.60
CA ILE A 328 -10.01 3.73 18.24
C ILE A 328 -10.17 2.21 18.33
N THR A 329 -11.13 1.68 17.61
CA THR A 329 -11.45 0.24 17.54
C THR A 329 -10.94 -0.41 16.27
N LYS A 330 -10.91 0.35 15.16
CA LYS A 330 -10.43 -0.14 13.87
C LYS A 330 -9.95 1.00 12.98
N PHE A 331 -8.95 0.74 12.17
CA PHE A 331 -8.64 1.55 11.00
C PHE A 331 -8.39 0.66 9.79
N VAL A 332 -8.58 1.23 8.61
CA VAL A 332 -8.26 0.60 7.32
C VAL A 332 -7.51 1.62 6.48
N ARG A 333 -6.43 1.21 5.85
CA ARG A 333 -5.67 2.01 4.90
C ARG A 333 -5.48 1.20 3.62
N PHE A 334 -5.97 1.73 2.50
CA PHE A 334 -5.69 1.21 1.17
C PHE A 334 -4.81 2.19 0.42
N GLU A 335 -3.71 1.68 -0.10
CA GLU A 335 -2.92 2.37 -1.12
C GLU A 335 -3.13 1.65 -2.46
N VAL A 336 -3.46 2.42 -3.48
CA VAL A 336 -3.76 1.90 -4.82
C VAL A 336 -2.56 1.16 -5.38
N GLY A 337 -2.79 -0.08 -5.83
CA GLY A 337 -1.76 -0.94 -6.41
C GLY A 337 -0.79 -1.55 -5.41
N GLU A 338 -1.02 -1.40 -4.10
CA GLU A 338 -0.20 -2.02 -3.06
C GLU A 338 -0.15 -3.54 -3.24
N GLY A 339 1.07 -4.12 -3.31
CA GLY A 339 1.26 -5.57 -3.50
C GLY A 339 1.01 -6.08 -4.92
N LEU A 340 0.60 -5.22 -5.87
CA LEU A 340 0.46 -5.61 -7.27
C LEU A 340 1.78 -5.40 -8.03
N GLU A 341 2.01 -6.27 -9.01
CA GLU A 341 3.09 -6.07 -9.97
C GLU A 341 2.81 -4.80 -10.79
N LYS A 342 3.79 -3.89 -10.82
CA LYS A 342 3.72 -2.68 -11.63
C LYS A 342 4.37 -2.92 -12.99
N LYS A 343 3.75 -2.39 -14.04
CA LYS A 343 4.37 -2.36 -15.36
C LYS A 343 5.64 -1.50 -15.28
N ASN A 344 6.80 -2.11 -15.48
CA ASN A 344 8.04 -1.35 -15.65
C ASN A 344 7.99 -0.64 -17.00
N GLU A 345 7.55 0.61 -17.00
CA GLU A 345 7.61 1.46 -18.18
C GLU A 345 9.05 1.97 -18.33
N ASP A 346 9.85 1.25 -19.10
CA ASP A 346 11.08 1.83 -19.63
C ASP A 346 10.70 2.73 -20.82
N PHE A 347 10.31 3.97 -20.47
CA PHE A 347 9.91 5.00 -21.44
C PHE A 347 10.97 5.21 -22.53
N ALA A 348 12.25 5.05 -22.19
CA ALA A 348 13.34 5.16 -23.15
C ALA A 348 13.33 3.99 -24.15
N ALA A 349 13.04 2.78 -23.70
CA ALA A 349 12.93 1.61 -24.57
C ALA A 349 11.65 1.67 -25.45
N GLU A 350 10.52 2.16 -24.92
CA GLU A 350 9.29 2.34 -25.71
C GLU A 350 9.46 3.41 -26.81
N VAL A 351 10.06 4.54 -26.48
CA VAL A 351 10.38 5.59 -27.47
C VAL A 351 11.36 5.07 -28.52
N ALA A 352 12.40 4.31 -28.12
CA ALA A 352 13.35 3.72 -29.06
C ALA A 352 12.67 2.68 -29.98
N ALA A 353 11.73 1.88 -29.46
CA ALA A 353 10.96 0.93 -30.25
C ALA A 353 10.02 1.62 -31.27
N GLN A 354 9.39 2.73 -30.87
CA GLN A 354 8.53 3.53 -31.78
C GLN A 354 9.34 4.30 -32.85
N MET A 355 10.57 4.70 -32.54
CA MET A 355 11.45 5.37 -33.52
C MET A 355 12.05 4.39 -34.55
N ASN A 356 12.04 3.10 -34.26
CA ASN A 356 12.59 2.03 -35.12
C ASN A 356 11.50 1.22 -35.85
N ALA A 357 10.21 1.55 -35.66
CA ALA A 357 9.06 0.93 -36.32
C ALA A 357 8.52 1.82 -37.45
#